data_480161908d294978a62ccbd63f02b513
#
_entry.id   480161908d294978a62ccbd63f02b513
#
_cell.length_a   1.000
_cell.length_b   1.000
_cell.length_c   1.000
_cell.angle_alpha   90.00
_cell.angle_beta   90.00
_cell.angle_gamma   90.00
#
_symmetry.space_group_name_H-M   'P 1'
#
loop_
_entity.id
_entity.type
_entity.pdbx_description
1 polymer ?
#
loop_
_entity_poly.entity_id
_entity_poly.type
_entity_poly.pdbx_seq_one_letter_code
_entity_poly.pdbx_strand_id
1 'polypeptide(L)'
;SAAAREDAARPGAARSGVVRDDVERAAALVLRLHSSGTHIASLCTGAFLLAATGLLDGADATTHWRFCDELQRRHKRVRVDPKVLYTHDAARRLWTSAGVAAGIDACLAILAQECGSAAAAAVARSMVLPAVRPGGQAQFIPPLRGDTEGRASEGEELRAAILRDLAAPWTAQAMADCAHASPRTLHRRFLAETGMPPIRWLISRRVAAAQELL
;
A
#
# COMPACT_ATOMS: atom_id res chain seq x y z
N SER A 1 55.13 29.05 -2.10
CA SER A 1 55.11 27.82 -2.86
C SER A 1 54.27 26.76 -2.21
N ALA A 2 53.31 26.25 -2.94
CA ALA A 2 52.64 24.95 -2.81
C ALA A 2 51.75 24.68 -1.57
N ALA A 3 50.49 24.96 -1.66
CA ALA A 3 49.42 24.00 -1.80
C ALA A 3 49.30 22.94 -0.67
N ALA A 4 48.66 23.32 0.42
CA ALA A 4 47.86 22.39 1.22
C ALA A 4 46.40 22.52 0.70
N ARG A 5 45.97 21.58 -0.14
CA ARG A 5 44.56 21.43 -0.53
C ARG A 5 43.85 20.72 0.61
N GLU A 6 43.05 21.47 1.32
CA GLU A 6 42.06 20.96 2.24
C GLU A 6 41.16 19.94 1.52
N ASP A 7 41.26 18.71 2.00
CA ASP A 7 40.31 17.62 1.67
C ASP A 7 39.00 17.90 2.40
N ALA A 8 38.14 18.70 1.77
CA ALA A 8 36.81 18.98 2.26
C ALA A 8 35.99 17.69 2.16
N ALA A 9 35.93 16.95 3.26
CA ALA A 9 35.08 15.78 3.41
C ALA A 9 33.64 16.09 2.94
N ARG A 10 33.23 15.42 1.88
CA ARG A 10 31.90 15.58 1.28
C ARG A 10 30.84 15.24 2.34
N PRO A 11 29.90 16.15 2.68
CA PRO A 11 28.90 15.94 3.74
C PRO A 11 27.94 14.76 3.49
N GLY A 12 27.93 14.19 2.29
CA GLY A 12 27.16 13.01 1.93
C GLY A 12 27.72 11.67 2.43
N ALA A 13 29.03 11.53 2.56
CA ALA A 13 29.68 10.28 2.96
C ALA A 13 29.47 9.99 4.47
N ALA A 14 29.54 10.99 5.32
CA ALA A 14 29.30 10.84 6.75
C ALA A 14 27.85 10.49 7.08
N ARG A 15 26.87 11.08 6.36
CA ARG A 15 25.43 10.74 6.51
C ARG A 15 25.12 9.32 6.05
N SER A 16 25.75 8.82 4.99
CA SER A 16 25.52 7.44 4.50
C SER A 16 26.08 6.39 5.47
N GLY A 17 27.19 6.67 6.15
CA GLY A 17 27.76 5.80 7.18
C GLY A 17 26.85 5.66 8.39
N VAL A 18 26.36 6.77 8.96
CA VAL A 18 25.45 6.78 10.12
C VAL A 18 24.14 6.03 9.82
N VAL A 19 23.54 6.26 8.65
CA VAL A 19 22.31 5.56 8.24
C VAL A 19 22.53 4.05 8.10
N ARG A 20 23.69 3.64 7.61
CA ARG A 20 24.04 2.22 7.46
C ARG A 20 24.19 1.53 8.82
N ASP A 21 24.88 2.16 9.76
CA ASP A 21 25.06 1.65 11.13
C ASP A 21 23.72 1.54 11.86
N ASP A 22 22.80 2.47 11.66
CA ASP A 22 21.46 2.43 12.25
C ASP A 22 20.62 1.28 11.68
N VAL A 23 20.69 1.03 10.38
CA VAL A 23 20.02 -0.09 9.73
C VAL A 23 20.57 -1.43 10.23
N GLU A 24 21.88 -1.55 10.35
CA GLU A 24 22.53 -2.78 10.87
C GLU A 24 22.12 -3.04 12.33
N ARG A 25 22.11 -2.02 13.18
CA ARG A 25 21.62 -2.12 14.57
C ARG A 25 20.16 -2.51 14.65
N ALA A 26 19.30 -1.92 13.82
CA ALA A 26 17.89 -2.26 13.75
C ALA A 26 17.69 -3.73 13.29
N ALA A 27 18.44 -4.17 12.29
CA ALA A 27 18.41 -5.55 11.81
C ALA A 27 18.83 -6.56 12.91
N ALA A 28 19.91 -6.26 13.64
CA ALA A 28 20.38 -7.08 14.77
C ALA A 28 19.33 -7.15 15.90
N LEU A 29 18.65 -6.05 16.20
CA LEU A 29 17.55 -6.04 17.17
C LEU A 29 16.37 -6.91 16.72
N VAL A 30 15.95 -6.78 15.46
CA VAL A 30 14.87 -7.60 14.87
C VAL A 30 15.21 -9.09 14.98
N LEU A 31 16.43 -9.48 14.61
CA LEU A 31 16.87 -10.88 14.71
C LEU A 31 16.84 -11.41 16.15
N ARG A 32 17.31 -10.63 17.11
CA ARG A 32 17.25 -10.99 18.54
C ARG A 32 15.83 -11.18 19.02
N LEU A 33 14.93 -10.22 18.72
CA LEU A 33 13.53 -10.31 19.13
C LEU A 33 12.83 -11.50 18.47
N HIS A 34 13.08 -11.74 17.20
CA HIS A 34 12.53 -12.89 16.49
C HIS A 34 13.03 -14.22 17.10
N SER A 35 14.34 -14.34 17.41
CA SER A 35 14.90 -15.54 18.02
C SER A 35 14.37 -15.81 19.43
N SER A 36 13.93 -14.79 20.16
CA SER A 36 13.26 -14.92 21.46
C SER A 36 11.77 -15.30 21.34
N GLY A 37 11.27 -15.55 20.13
CA GLY A 37 9.87 -15.95 19.91
C GLY A 37 8.90 -14.81 19.68
N THR A 38 9.37 -13.56 19.60
CA THR A 38 8.52 -12.39 19.36
C THR A 38 7.99 -12.38 17.92
N HIS A 39 6.71 -12.05 17.77
CA HIS A 39 6.13 -11.75 16.46
C HIS A 39 6.70 -10.45 15.89
N ILE A 40 7.13 -10.50 14.64
CA ILE A 40 7.68 -9.32 13.95
C ILE A 40 6.71 -8.88 12.86
N ALA A 41 6.34 -7.62 12.89
CA ALA A 41 5.48 -7.01 11.87
C ALA A 41 6.21 -5.86 11.17
N SER A 42 6.14 -5.82 9.86
CA SER A 42 6.60 -4.68 9.07
C SER A 42 5.45 -3.94 8.42
N LEU A 43 5.55 -2.63 8.40
CA LEU A 43 4.61 -1.74 7.74
C LEU A 43 5.32 -1.01 6.59
N CYS A 44 4.68 -0.99 5.40
CA CYS A 44 5.19 -0.27 4.25
C CYS A 44 6.64 -0.66 3.92
N THR A 45 7.55 0.30 3.83
CA THR A 45 8.98 0.08 3.53
C THR A 45 9.75 -0.68 4.60
N GLY A 46 9.17 -0.92 5.78
CA GLY A 46 9.77 -1.78 6.81
C GLY A 46 10.06 -3.21 6.33
N ALA A 47 9.37 -3.68 5.29
CA ALA A 47 9.63 -4.97 4.66
C ALA A 47 11.06 -5.10 4.10
N PHE A 48 11.69 -4.00 3.68
CA PHE A 48 13.09 -4.01 3.24
C PHE A 48 14.06 -4.34 4.38
N LEU A 49 13.79 -3.85 5.58
CA LEU A 49 14.59 -4.20 6.75
C LEU A 49 14.45 -5.69 7.07
N LEU A 50 13.23 -6.24 7.08
CA LEU A 50 13.00 -7.67 7.30
C LEU A 50 13.64 -8.52 6.21
N ALA A 51 13.56 -8.13 4.95
CA ALA A 51 14.19 -8.83 3.85
C ALA A 51 15.73 -8.81 3.97
N ALA A 52 16.32 -7.69 4.43
CA ALA A 52 17.77 -7.58 4.65
C ALA A 52 18.25 -8.50 5.78
N THR A 53 17.42 -8.86 6.77
CA THR A 53 17.76 -9.83 7.81
C THR A 53 17.74 -11.28 7.32
N GLY A 54 17.18 -11.57 6.15
CA GLY A 54 16.95 -12.93 5.63
C GLY A 54 15.70 -13.62 6.18
N LEU A 55 14.98 -13.02 7.14
CA LEU A 55 13.76 -13.63 7.73
C LEU A 55 12.65 -13.87 6.69
N LEU A 56 12.61 -13.08 5.64
CA LEU A 56 11.62 -13.22 4.57
C LEU A 56 12.03 -14.18 3.46
N ASP A 57 13.21 -14.80 3.52
CA ASP A 57 13.67 -15.72 2.48
C ASP A 57 12.73 -16.93 2.33
N GLY A 58 12.18 -17.12 1.13
CA GLY A 58 11.19 -18.15 0.85
C GLY A 58 9.81 -17.94 1.47
N ALA A 59 9.55 -16.76 2.07
CA ALA A 59 8.24 -16.37 2.57
C ALA A 59 7.46 -15.54 1.54
N ASP A 60 6.13 -15.55 1.69
CA ASP A 60 5.27 -14.60 1.01
C ASP A 60 5.27 -13.28 1.80
N ALA A 61 5.52 -12.17 1.11
CA ALA A 61 5.60 -10.86 1.72
C ALA A 61 4.92 -9.81 0.85
N THR A 62 4.57 -8.69 1.46
CA THR A 62 4.12 -7.51 0.73
C THR A 62 4.74 -6.25 1.31
N THR A 63 4.68 -5.20 0.54
CA THR A 63 5.02 -3.83 0.93
C THR A 63 4.06 -2.88 0.20
N HIS A 64 4.24 -1.58 0.32
CA HIS A 64 3.45 -0.65 -0.48
C HIS A 64 3.64 -0.95 -1.97
N TRP A 65 2.55 -0.99 -2.74
CA TRP A 65 2.53 -1.39 -4.16
C TRP A 65 3.65 -0.74 -4.99
N ARG A 66 3.95 0.53 -4.71
CA ARG A 66 4.98 1.30 -5.42
C ARG A 66 6.39 0.70 -5.27
N PHE A 67 6.63 -0.06 -4.23
CA PHE A 67 7.94 -0.60 -3.88
C PHE A 67 8.03 -2.12 -4.00
N CYS A 68 6.95 -2.80 -4.43
CA CYS A 68 6.93 -4.26 -4.56
C CYS A 68 7.98 -4.75 -5.57
N ASP A 69 8.08 -4.13 -6.75
CA ASP A 69 9.06 -4.49 -7.76
C ASP A 69 10.50 -4.26 -7.28
N GLU A 70 10.72 -3.19 -6.51
CA GLU A 70 12.04 -2.91 -5.95
C GLU A 70 12.42 -3.93 -4.88
N LEU A 71 11.49 -4.28 -3.99
CA LEU A 71 11.68 -5.31 -2.98
C LEU A 71 12.01 -6.65 -3.64
N GLN A 72 11.25 -7.06 -4.66
CA GLN A 72 11.47 -8.30 -5.40
C GLN A 72 12.83 -8.31 -6.12
N ARG A 73 13.23 -7.20 -6.71
CA ARG A 73 14.54 -7.09 -7.40
C ARG A 73 15.71 -7.19 -6.45
N ARG A 74 15.62 -6.55 -5.28
CA ARG A 74 16.70 -6.55 -4.27
C ARG A 74 16.80 -7.86 -3.50
N HIS A 75 15.66 -8.51 -3.25
CA HIS A 75 15.56 -9.71 -2.41
C HIS A 75 14.89 -10.84 -3.19
N LYS A 76 15.63 -11.46 -4.09
CA LYS A 76 15.10 -12.47 -5.03
C LYS A 76 14.54 -13.73 -4.38
N ARG A 77 14.89 -14.00 -3.10
CA ARG A 77 14.38 -15.14 -2.35
C ARG A 77 13.04 -14.87 -1.65
N VAL A 78 12.59 -13.64 -1.62
CA VAL A 78 11.28 -13.24 -1.09
C VAL A 78 10.24 -13.38 -2.20
N ARG A 79 9.08 -13.95 -1.91
CA ARG A 79 7.94 -13.95 -2.85
C ARG A 79 7.07 -12.74 -2.56
N VAL A 80 7.22 -11.69 -3.36
CA VAL A 80 6.50 -10.43 -3.14
C VAL A 80 5.16 -10.44 -3.87
N ASP A 81 4.06 -10.29 -3.13
CA ASP A 81 2.72 -10.13 -3.70
C ASP A 81 2.24 -8.67 -3.59
N PRO A 82 2.15 -7.94 -4.71
CA PRO A 82 1.67 -6.56 -4.73
C PRO A 82 0.14 -6.44 -4.58
N LYS A 83 -0.60 -7.56 -4.65
CA LYS A 83 -2.06 -7.55 -4.69
C LYS A 83 -2.73 -7.70 -3.32
N VAL A 84 -1.95 -7.92 -2.26
CA VAL A 84 -2.48 -8.15 -0.92
C VAL A 84 -2.24 -6.96 0.00
N LEU A 85 -3.12 -6.75 0.99
CA LEU A 85 -2.95 -5.70 1.98
C LEU A 85 -1.88 -6.05 3.02
N TYR A 86 -1.87 -7.31 3.45
CA TYR A 86 -0.87 -7.85 4.36
C TYR A 86 -0.73 -9.36 4.19
N THR A 87 0.41 -9.89 4.60
CA THR A 87 0.70 -11.32 4.67
C THR A 87 0.96 -11.72 6.13
N HIS A 88 0.71 -12.98 6.44
CA HIS A 88 1.04 -13.58 7.72
C HIS A 88 1.66 -14.97 7.52
N ASP A 89 2.87 -15.15 7.99
CA ASP A 89 3.52 -16.45 8.12
C ASP A 89 3.48 -16.87 9.59
N ALA A 90 2.49 -17.67 9.95
CA ALA A 90 2.27 -18.10 11.32
C ALA A 90 3.44 -18.96 11.86
N ALA A 91 4.03 -19.83 11.02
CA ALA A 91 5.13 -20.69 11.42
C ALA A 91 6.40 -19.88 11.75
N ARG A 92 6.60 -18.78 11.05
CA ARG A 92 7.74 -17.88 11.25
C ARG A 92 7.42 -16.67 12.13
N ARG A 93 6.18 -16.51 12.56
CA ARG A 93 5.71 -15.34 13.34
C ARG A 93 6.02 -14.01 12.68
N LEU A 94 5.84 -13.94 11.34
CA LEU A 94 6.15 -12.78 10.53
C LEU A 94 4.90 -12.21 9.89
N TRP A 95 4.81 -10.89 9.92
CA TRP A 95 3.77 -10.11 9.27
C TRP A 95 4.40 -9.06 8.37
N THR A 96 3.85 -8.87 7.18
CA THR A 96 4.21 -7.73 6.32
C THR A 96 2.95 -7.05 5.82
N SER A 97 2.94 -5.74 5.69
CA SER A 97 1.79 -5.01 5.18
C SER A 97 2.17 -3.90 4.22
N ALA A 98 1.22 -3.56 3.35
CA ALA A 98 1.34 -2.45 2.42
C ALA A 98 1.48 -1.06 3.10
N GLY A 99 1.23 -1.00 4.39
CA GLY A 99 1.36 0.24 5.17
C GLY A 99 0.13 1.14 5.08
N VAL A 100 0.22 2.32 5.71
CA VAL A 100 -0.88 3.29 5.82
C VAL A 100 -2.15 2.59 6.34
N ALA A 101 -3.27 2.68 5.64
CA ALA A 101 -4.53 2.04 6.03
C ALA A 101 -4.42 0.51 6.13
N ALA A 102 -3.65 -0.15 5.25
CA ALA A 102 -3.41 -1.58 5.33
C ALA A 102 -2.59 -1.99 6.57
N GLY A 103 -1.79 -1.07 7.12
CA GLY A 103 -1.11 -1.26 8.40
C GLY A 103 -2.08 -1.39 9.56
N ILE A 104 -3.16 -0.63 9.55
CA ILE A 104 -4.23 -0.73 10.55
C ILE A 104 -4.92 -2.10 10.46
N ASP A 105 -5.24 -2.55 9.25
CA ASP A 105 -5.85 -3.87 9.03
C ASP A 105 -4.94 -4.99 9.55
N ALA A 106 -3.63 -4.92 9.27
CA ALA A 106 -2.67 -5.88 9.78
C ALA A 106 -2.60 -5.88 11.33
N CYS A 107 -2.56 -4.70 11.95
CA CYS A 107 -2.56 -4.58 13.42
C CYS A 107 -3.85 -5.15 14.03
N LEU A 108 -5.01 -4.91 13.42
CA LEU A 108 -6.27 -5.47 13.88
C LEU A 108 -6.32 -7.01 13.68
N ALA A 109 -5.71 -7.53 12.61
CA ALA A 109 -5.59 -8.96 12.40
C ALA A 109 -4.67 -9.61 13.46
N ILE A 110 -3.55 -8.98 13.79
CA ILE A 110 -2.66 -9.41 14.89
C ILE A 110 -3.45 -9.40 16.21
N LEU A 111 -4.16 -8.32 16.51
CA LEU A 111 -4.97 -8.21 17.72
C LEU A 111 -6.06 -9.29 17.79
N ALA A 112 -6.70 -9.58 16.65
CA ALA A 112 -7.70 -10.64 16.59
C ALA A 112 -7.11 -12.02 16.87
N GLN A 113 -5.89 -12.26 16.40
CA GLN A 113 -5.18 -13.51 16.64
C GLN A 113 -4.76 -13.67 18.12
N GLU A 114 -4.21 -12.61 18.72
CA GLU A 114 -3.64 -12.66 20.06
C GLU A 114 -4.71 -12.49 21.17
N CYS A 115 -5.72 -11.67 20.94
CA CYS A 115 -6.72 -11.28 21.95
C CYS A 115 -8.16 -11.65 21.57
N GLY A 116 -8.36 -12.27 20.43
CA GLY A 116 -9.67 -12.65 19.91
C GLY A 116 -10.37 -11.58 19.11
N SER A 117 -11.30 -12.02 18.25
CA SER A 117 -12.03 -11.17 17.32
C SER A 117 -12.88 -10.08 18.00
N ALA A 118 -13.39 -10.36 19.21
CA ALA A 118 -14.17 -9.39 19.97
C ALA A 118 -13.33 -8.16 20.39
N ALA A 119 -12.08 -8.39 20.82
CA ALA A 119 -11.15 -7.31 21.16
C ALA A 119 -10.80 -6.46 19.94
N ALA A 120 -10.47 -7.10 18.82
CA ALA A 120 -10.19 -6.40 17.57
C ALA A 120 -11.39 -5.57 17.08
N ALA A 121 -12.62 -6.12 17.17
CA ALA A 121 -13.83 -5.42 16.81
C ALA A 121 -14.11 -4.22 17.75
N ALA A 122 -13.81 -4.32 19.04
CA ALA A 122 -13.95 -3.22 19.97
C ALA A 122 -12.99 -2.06 19.63
N VAL A 123 -11.73 -2.38 19.32
CA VAL A 123 -10.73 -1.39 18.88
C VAL A 123 -11.13 -0.77 17.55
N ALA A 124 -11.54 -1.57 16.56
CA ALA A 124 -11.98 -1.05 15.26
C ALA A 124 -13.15 -0.06 15.40
N ARG A 125 -14.12 -0.35 16.28
CA ARG A 125 -15.22 0.58 16.59
C ARG A 125 -14.74 1.87 17.25
N SER A 126 -13.80 1.78 18.17
CA SER A 126 -13.24 2.99 18.83
C SER A 126 -12.46 3.87 17.86
N MET A 127 -11.90 3.28 16.82
CA MET A 127 -11.21 3.98 15.72
C MET A 127 -12.16 4.46 14.61
N VAL A 128 -13.48 4.23 14.77
CA VAL A 128 -14.51 4.59 13.77
C VAL A 128 -14.24 3.95 12.41
N LEU A 129 -13.67 2.76 12.38
CA LEU A 129 -13.41 2.03 11.14
C LEU A 129 -14.68 1.30 10.67
N PRO A 130 -15.06 1.42 9.38
CA PRO A 130 -16.32 0.86 8.87
C PRO A 130 -16.30 -0.67 8.80
N ALA A 131 -15.14 -1.28 8.56
CA ALA A 131 -14.90 -2.71 8.52
C ALA A 131 -13.41 -3.02 8.55
N VAL A 132 -13.05 -4.17 9.12
CA VAL A 132 -11.70 -4.74 9.02
C VAL A 132 -11.57 -5.45 7.67
N ARG A 133 -10.56 -5.11 6.90
CA ARG A 133 -10.33 -5.71 5.59
C ARG A 133 -9.44 -6.96 5.73
N PRO A 134 -9.78 -8.07 5.03
CA PRO A 134 -8.93 -9.26 5.02
C PRO A 134 -7.61 -8.98 4.28
N GLY A 135 -6.53 -9.63 4.71
CA GLY A 135 -5.19 -9.44 4.12
C GLY A 135 -5.11 -9.69 2.62
N GLY A 136 -5.85 -10.68 2.13
CA GLY A 136 -5.91 -11.01 0.71
C GLY A 136 -6.70 -10.03 -0.17
N GLN A 137 -7.26 -8.96 0.40
CA GLN A 137 -7.87 -7.90 -0.41
C GLN A 137 -6.80 -7.13 -1.17
N ALA A 138 -7.07 -6.83 -2.44
CA ALA A 138 -6.13 -6.11 -3.30
C ALA A 138 -5.82 -4.70 -2.79
N GLN A 139 -4.54 -4.31 -2.88
CA GLN A 139 -4.14 -2.92 -2.74
C GLN A 139 -4.79 -2.09 -3.86
N PHE A 140 -5.14 -0.84 -3.57
CA PHE A 140 -5.52 0.10 -4.62
C PHE A 140 -4.24 0.51 -5.36
N ILE A 141 -3.98 -0.15 -6.50
CA ILE A 141 -2.85 0.18 -7.37
C ILE A 141 -3.39 1.05 -8.49
N PRO A 142 -3.02 2.35 -8.57
CA PRO A 142 -3.32 3.13 -9.77
C PRO A 142 -2.72 2.42 -10.98
N PRO A 143 -3.40 2.35 -12.13
CA PRO A 143 -2.78 1.81 -13.34
C PRO A 143 -1.48 2.56 -13.60
N LEU A 144 -0.37 1.81 -13.71
CA LEU A 144 0.93 2.39 -14.04
C LEU A 144 0.80 3.07 -15.41
N ARG A 145 1.16 4.36 -15.48
CA ARG A 145 1.31 5.10 -16.74
C ARG A 145 2.49 4.49 -17.51
N GLY A 146 2.33 3.31 -18.10
CA GLY A 146 3.48 2.66 -18.73
C GLY A 146 3.16 1.72 -19.86
N ASP A 147 1.94 1.22 -19.99
CA ASP A 147 1.61 0.22 -21.01
C ASP A 147 0.58 0.68 -22.07
N THR A 148 0.29 1.96 -22.14
CA THR A 148 -0.44 2.56 -23.28
C THR A 148 0.18 3.91 -23.60
N GLU A 149 1.28 3.91 -24.33
CA GLU A 149 1.70 5.09 -25.08
C GLU A 149 0.53 5.52 -25.98
N GLY A 150 -0.15 6.60 -25.60
CA GLY A 150 -0.99 7.37 -26.50
C GLY A 150 -2.50 7.29 -26.35
N ARG A 151 -3.07 6.56 -25.38
CA ARG A 151 -4.53 6.66 -25.07
C ARG A 151 -4.76 6.67 -23.57
N ALA A 152 -5.34 7.77 -23.05
CA ALA A 152 -6.00 7.74 -21.75
C ALA A 152 -6.98 6.57 -21.75
N SER A 153 -7.02 5.73 -20.68
CA SER A 153 -7.97 4.63 -20.66
C SER A 153 -9.39 5.22 -20.69
N GLU A 154 -10.32 4.54 -21.38
CA GLU A 154 -11.74 4.97 -21.45
C GLU A 154 -12.31 5.29 -20.06
N GLY A 155 -11.85 4.58 -19.02
CA GLY A 155 -12.20 4.84 -17.63
C GLY A 155 -11.58 6.14 -17.06
N GLU A 156 -10.38 6.53 -17.52
CA GLU A 156 -9.72 7.77 -17.11
C GLU A 156 -10.38 8.98 -17.76
N GLU A 157 -10.76 8.88 -19.02
CA GLU A 157 -11.51 9.90 -19.74
C GLU A 157 -12.89 10.12 -19.11
N LEU A 158 -13.60 9.05 -18.76
CA LEU A 158 -14.87 9.14 -18.05
C LEU A 158 -14.71 9.83 -16.68
N ARG A 159 -13.70 9.44 -15.88
CA ARG A 159 -13.45 10.08 -14.57
C ARG A 159 -13.13 11.56 -14.73
N ALA A 160 -12.33 11.92 -15.71
CA ALA A 160 -12.02 13.32 -16.02
C ALA A 160 -13.27 14.10 -16.46
N ALA A 161 -14.17 13.48 -17.25
CA ALA A 161 -15.42 14.10 -17.65
C ALA A 161 -16.35 14.34 -16.45
N ILE A 162 -16.48 13.37 -15.55
CA ILE A 162 -17.27 13.51 -14.32
C ILE A 162 -16.70 14.60 -13.41
N LEU A 163 -15.39 14.65 -13.22
CA LEU A 163 -14.73 15.65 -12.35
C LEU A 163 -14.83 17.08 -12.90
N ARG A 164 -14.93 17.23 -14.22
CA ARG A 164 -15.15 18.57 -14.83
C ARG A 164 -16.54 19.14 -14.56
N ASP A 165 -17.54 18.28 -14.42
CA ASP A 165 -18.92 18.70 -14.11
C ASP A 165 -19.58 17.66 -13.19
N LEU A 166 -19.35 17.82 -11.89
CA LEU A 166 -19.95 17.00 -10.86
C LEU A 166 -21.45 17.24 -10.69
N ALA A 167 -21.95 18.40 -11.13
CA ALA A 167 -23.38 18.77 -11.02
C ALA A 167 -24.24 18.10 -12.11
N ALA A 168 -23.65 17.70 -13.23
CA ALA A 168 -24.38 17.08 -14.33
C ALA A 168 -25.18 15.83 -13.87
N PRO A 169 -26.30 15.51 -14.53
CA PRO A 169 -27.17 14.41 -14.16
C PRO A 169 -26.60 13.05 -14.57
N TRP A 170 -25.43 12.71 -14.06
CA TRP A 170 -24.76 11.44 -14.32
C TRP A 170 -25.58 10.25 -13.84
N THR A 171 -26.04 9.42 -14.77
CA THR A 171 -26.64 8.11 -14.51
C THR A 171 -25.65 7.00 -14.86
N ALA A 172 -25.91 5.77 -14.39
CA ALA A 172 -25.08 4.61 -14.78
C ALA A 172 -25.09 4.39 -16.30
N GLN A 173 -26.20 4.69 -16.99
CA GLN A 173 -26.30 4.61 -18.44
C GLN A 173 -25.47 5.71 -19.10
N ALA A 174 -25.62 6.98 -18.67
CA ALA A 174 -24.85 8.09 -19.23
C ALA A 174 -23.33 7.89 -19.08
N MET A 175 -22.90 7.34 -17.93
CA MET A 175 -21.50 6.97 -17.73
C MET A 175 -21.03 5.84 -18.65
N ALA A 176 -21.90 4.83 -18.88
CA ALA A 176 -21.61 3.72 -19.78
C ALA A 176 -21.52 4.18 -21.24
N ASP A 177 -22.41 5.06 -21.66
CA ASP A 177 -22.40 5.66 -23.00
C ASP A 177 -21.13 6.50 -23.22
N CYS A 178 -20.75 7.31 -22.24
CA CYS A 178 -19.52 8.11 -22.25
C CYS A 178 -18.25 7.24 -22.33
N ALA A 179 -18.26 6.05 -21.71
CA ALA A 179 -17.16 5.10 -21.73
C ALA A 179 -17.27 4.07 -22.87
N HIS A 180 -18.16 4.26 -23.82
CA HIS A 180 -18.43 3.33 -24.93
C HIS A 180 -18.55 1.86 -24.50
N ALA A 181 -19.21 1.62 -23.35
CA ALA A 181 -19.32 0.31 -22.73
C ALA A 181 -20.76 -0.01 -22.30
N SER A 182 -21.08 -1.29 -22.11
CA SER A 182 -22.33 -1.64 -21.44
C SER A 182 -22.26 -1.29 -19.93
N PRO A 183 -23.40 -0.99 -19.27
CA PRO A 183 -23.43 -0.72 -17.83
C PRO A 183 -22.77 -1.81 -16.98
N ARG A 184 -22.92 -3.08 -17.37
CA ARG A 184 -22.27 -4.23 -16.73
C ARG A 184 -20.73 -4.19 -16.88
N THR A 185 -20.26 -3.86 -18.07
CA THR A 185 -18.82 -3.76 -18.38
C THR A 185 -18.22 -2.58 -17.64
N LEU A 186 -18.90 -1.41 -17.69
CA LEU A 186 -18.51 -0.24 -16.93
C LEU A 186 -18.40 -0.55 -15.44
N HIS A 187 -19.42 -1.14 -14.84
CA HIS A 187 -19.45 -1.47 -13.42
C HIS A 187 -18.25 -2.35 -13.03
N ARG A 188 -17.98 -3.41 -13.79
CA ARG A 188 -16.85 -4.33 -13.54
C ARG A 188 -15.50 -3.61 -13.64
N ARG A 189 -15.29 -2.84 -14.74
CA ARG A 189 -14.03 -2.09 -14.95
C ARG A 189 -13.85 -1.03 -13.88
N PHE A 190 -14.86 -0.24 -13.60
CA PHE A 190 -14.82 0.85 -12.65
C PHE A 190 -14.56 0.36 -11.21
N LEU A 191 -15.19 -0.77 -10.82
CA LEU A 191 -14.94 -1.41 -9.54
C LEU A 191 -13.51 -1.92 -9.44
N ALA A 192 -12.96 -2.51 -10.50
CA ALA A 192 -11.58 -2.97 -10.54
C ALA A 192 -10.57 -1.82 -10.46
N GLU A 193 -10.86 -0.67 -11.09
CA GLU A 193 -9.97 0.49 -11.16
C GLU A 193 -10.06 1.38 -9.91
N THR A 194 -11.26 1.54 -9.34
CA THR A 194 -11.50 2.53 -8.25
C THR A 194 -11.84 1.90 -6.90
N GLY A 195 -12.07 0.59 -6.88
CA GLY A 195 -12.57 -0.11 -5.68
C GLY A 195 -14.03 0.18 -5.35
N MET A 196 -14.74 0.98 -6.16
CA MET A 196 -16.13 1.38 -5.92
C MET A 196 -16.99 1.28 -7.20
N PRO A 197 -18.30 0.99 -7.06
CA PRO A 197 -19.24 1.14 -8.17
C PRO A 197 -19.30 2.60 -8.66
N PRO A 198 -19.56 2.83 -9.98
CA PRO A 198 -19.50 4.17 -10.58
C PRO A 198 -20.33 5.23 -9.85
N ILE A 199 -21.58 4.92 -9.53
CA ILE A 199 -22.48 5.86 -8.83
C ILE A 199 -22.01 6.16 -7.40
N ARG A 200 -21.51 5.16 -6.66
CA ARG A 200 -20.95 5.40 -5.32
C ARG A 200 -19.71 6.28 -5.38
N TRP A 201 -18.87 6.09 -6.37
CA TRP A 201 -17.70 6.93 -6.59
C TRP A 201 -18.12 8.38 -6.90
N LEU A 202 -19.09 8.60 -7.80
CA LEU A 202 -19.65 9.93 -8.07
C LEU A 202 -20.14 10.62 -6.81
N ILE A 203 -20.95 9.91 -6.00
CA ILE A 203 -21.48 10.45 -4.74
C ILE A 203 -20.31 10.84 -3.82
N SER A 204 -19.28 10.02 -3.70
CA SER A 204 -18.11 10.34 -2.87
C SER A 204 -17.38 11.60 -3.35
N ARG A 205 -17.28 11.82 -4.67
CA ARG A 205 -16.68 13.05 -5.23
C ARG A 205 -17.55 14.28 -5.00
N ARG A 206 -18.87 14.16 -5.14
CA ARG A 206 -19.82 15.24 -4.83
C ARG A 206 -19.77 15.66 -3.37
N VAL A 207 -19.72 14.68 -2.46
CA VAL A 207 -19.59 14.95 -1.02
C VAL A 207 -18.25 15.67 -0.72
N ALA A 208 -17.15 15.19 -1.29
CA ALA A 208 -15.85 15.83 -1.11
C ALA A 208 -15.85 17.28 -1.62
N ALA A 209 -16.38 17.52 -2.82
CA ALA A 209 -16.48 18.87 -3.37
C ALA A 209 -17.40 19.78 -2.54
N ALA A 210 -18.50 19.25 -1.99
CA ALA A 210 -19.37 20.02 -1.10
C ALA A 210 -18.67 20.39 0.22
N GLN A 211 -17.83 19.50 0.76
CA GLN A 211 -17.03 19.78 1.96
C GLN A 211 -15.97 20.87 1.76
N GLU A 212 -15.47 21.03 0.54
CA GLU A 212 -14.51 22.09 0.20
C GLU A 212 -15.18 23.48 0.06
N LEU A 213 -16.51 23.51 -0.06
CA LEU A 213 -17.29 24.75 -0.22
C LEU A 213 -17.87 25.27 1.14
N LEU A 214 -17.73 24.47 2.20
CA LEU A 214 -18.18 24.81 3.56
C LEU A 214 -17.05 25.36 4.41
#